data_cca47f877ad365f411e6498c8e81e126
#
_entry.id   cca47f877ad365f411e6498c8e81e126
#
_cell.length_a   1.000
_cell.length_b   1.000
_cell.length_c   1.000
_cell.angle_alpha   90.00
_cell.angle_beta   90.00
_cell.angle_gamma   90.00
#
_symmetry.space_group_name_H-M   'P 1'
#
loop_
_entity.id
_entity.type
_entity.pdbx_description
1 polymer ?
#
loop_
_entity_poly.entity_id
_entity_poly.type
_entity_poly.pdbx_seq_one_letter_code
_entity_poly.pdbx_strand_id
1 'polypeptide(L)'
;MNFLDIANRHSHEQAEADPNVALMIVHPEEHLDAAAMIEARAGVEVVHREPGLGDDTILYVRCDDEWEREGLERAWMSFKRFRRVLPPLRSK
;
A
#
# COMPACT_ATOMS: atom_id res chain seq x y z
N MET A 1 -6.88 5.33 -11.37
CA MET A 1 -5.69 6.18 -11.17
C MET A 1 -4.46 5.30 -11.00
N ASN A 2 -3.36 5.70 -11.62
CA ASN A 2 -2.11 4.97 -11.46
C ASN A 2 -1.27 5.65 -10.40
N PHE A 3 -1.21 5.06 -9.21
CA PHE A 3 -0.46 5.66 -8.10
C PHE A 3 1.05 5.74 -8.37
N LEU A 4 1.54 5.04 -9.39
CA LEU A 4 2.95 5.11 -9.75
C LEU A 4 3.32 6.44 -10.39
N ASP A 5 2.33 7.17 -10.89
CA ASP A 5 2.54 8.46 -11.55
C ASP A 5 2.24 9.64 -10.65
N ILE A 6 1.90 9.38 -9.39
CA ILE A 6 1.58 10.44 -8.45
C ILE A 6 2.86 11.10 -7.95
N ALA A 7 2.91 12.42 -8.01
CA ALA A 7 4.03 13.15 -7.44
C ALA A 7 3.99 13.06 -5.91
N ASN A 8 5.16 12.94 -5.31
CA ASN A 8 5.24 12.87 -3.85
C ASN A 8 4.82 14.20 -3.25
N ARG A 9 3.80 14.19 -2.41
CA ARG A 9 3.32 15.37 -1.69
C ARG A 9 4.09 15.59 -0.40
N HIS A 10 4.55 14.49 0.19
CA HIS A 10 5.33 14.55 1.42
C HIS A 10 6.69 13.94 1.16
N SER A 11 7.68 14.41 1.88
CA SER A 11 8.98 13.76 1.87
C SER A 11 8.87 12.45 2.66
N HIS A 12 9.89 11.60 2.54
CA HIS A 12 9.96 10.37 3.32
C HIS A 12 9.80 10.66 4.82
N GLU A 13 10.50 11.68 5.29
CA GLU A 13 10.49 12.03 6.72
C GLU A 13 9.12 12.49 7.17
N GLN A 14 8.44 13.31 6.35
CA GLN A 14 7.11 13.78 6.68
C GLN A 14 6.12 12.62 6.73
N ALA A 15 6.20 11.73 5.75
CA ALA A 15 5.29 10.58 5.70
C ALA A 15 5.53 9.65 6.87
N GLU A 16 6.80 9.42 7.21
CA GLU A 16 7.14 8.50 8.29
C GLU A 16 6.73 9.04 9.67
N ALA A 17 6.74 10.36 9.83
CA ALA A 17 6.39 10.99 11.09
C ALA A 17 4.89 11.11 11.32
N ASP A 18 4.09 10.94 10.28
CA ASP A 18 2.63 11.10 10.36
C ASP A 18 1.99 9.82 10.89
N PRO A 19 1.32 9.85 12.06
CA PRO A 19 0.70 8.65 12.62
C PRO A 19 -0.47 8.12 11.81
N ASN A 20 -0.97 8.92 10.87
CA ASN A 20 -2.10 8.52 10.03
C ASN A 20 -1.64 7.91 8.69
N VAL A 21 -0.36 7.75 8.49
CA VAL A 21 0.17 7.22 7.23
C VAL A 21 0.44 5.73 7.35
N ALA A 22 -0.19 4.95 6.46
CA ALA A 22 0.00 3.52 6.37
C ALA A 22 1.16 3.22 5.42
N LEU A 23 1.90 2.16 5.71
CA LEU A 23 3.00 1.70 4.87
C LEU A 23 2.57 0.44 4.14
N MET A 24 2.68 0.44 2.81
CA MET A 24 2.36 -0.72 2.00
C MET A 24 3.55 -1.07 1.10
N ILE A 25 4.05 -2.28 1.22
CA ILE A 25 5.11 -2.78 0.35
C ILE A 25 4.43 -3.58 -0.75
N VAL A 26 4.62 -3.15 -2.00
CA VAL A 26 3.86 -3.67 -3.13
C VAL A 26 4.81 -4.25 -4.17
N HIS A 27 4.64 -5.52 -4.48
CA HIS A 27 5.36 -6.16 -5.59
C HIS A 27 4.74 -5.74 -6.92
N PRO A 28 5.51 -5.80 -8.02
CA PRO A 28 4.97 -5.38 -9.32
C PRO A 28 3.66 -6.08 -9.70
N GLU A 29 3.52 -7.34 -9.38
CA GLU A 29 2.31 -8.10 -9.72
C GLU A 29 1.13 -7.79 -8.81
N GLU A 30 1.35 -7.00 -7.76
CA GLU A 30 0.30 -6.64 -6.80
C GLU A 30 -0.23 -5.22 -7.00
N HIS A 31 0.23 -4.53 -8.03
CA HIS A 31 -0.14 -3.12 -8.23
C HIS A 31 -1.65 -2.91 -8.36
N LEU A 32 -2.31 -3.78 -9.11
CA LEU A 32 -3.76 -3.64 -9.28
C LEU A 32 -4.50 -3.91 -7.98
N ASP A 33 -4.02 -4.88 -7.21
CA ASP A 33 -4.65 -5.20 -5.93
C ASP A 33 -4.46 -4.07 -4.93
N ALA A 34 -3.27 -3.48 -4.90
CA ALA A 34 -3.01 -2.34 -4.01
C ALA A 34 -3.87 -1.15 -4.40
N ALA A 35 -3.95 -0.86 -5.69
CA ALA A 35 -4.76 0.26 -6.17
C ALA A 35 -6.23 0.05 -5.82
N ALA A 36 -6.74 -1.15 -6.01
CA ALA A 36 -8.13 -1.45 -5.69
C ALA A 36 -8.40 -1.27 -4.20
N MET A 37 -7.48 -1.72 -3.36
CA MET A 37 -7.65 -1.61 -1.91
C MET A 37 -7.64 -0.15 -1.46
N ILE A 38 -6.76 0.67 -2.03
CA ILE A 38 -6.69 2.08 -1.71
C ILE A 38 -7.94 2.81 -2.21
N GLU A 39 -8.35 2.52 -3.43
CA GLU A 39 -9.50 3.21 -4.04
C GLU A 39 -10.81 2.83 -3.38
N ALA A 40 -10.88 1.68 -2.75
CA ALA A 40 -12.08 1.24 -2.05
C ALA A 40 -12.33 2.00 -0.76
N ARG A 41 -11.36 2.77 -0.29
CA ARG A 41 -11.46 3.49 0.97
C ARG A 41 -11.58 4.98 0.72
N ALA A 42 -12.56 5.62 1.38
CA ALA A 42 -12.72 7.07 1.30
C ALA A 42 -11.66 7.73 2.18
N GLY A 43 -11.24 8.92 1.77
CA GLY A 43 -10.36 9.74 2.60
C GLY A 43 -8.91 9.31 2.65
N VAL A 44 -8.49 8.41 1.75
CA VAL A 44 -7.09 7.98 1.71
C VAL A 44 -6.42 8.50 0.45
N GLU A 45 -5.12 8.79 0.56
CA GLU A 45 -4.35 9.21 -0.60
C GLU A 45 -2.89 8.79 -0.44
N VAL A 46 -2.25 8.50 -1.55
CA VAL A 46 -0.82 8.17 -1.54
C VAL A 46 -0.06 9.48 -1.50
N VAL A 47 0.72 9.70 -0.44
CA VAL A 47 1.46 10.96 -0.24
C VAL A 47 2.94 10.82 -0.56
N HIS A 48 3.46 9.59 -0.59
CA HIS A 48 4.87 9.36 -0.89
C HIS A 48 5.05 7.94 -1.41
N ARG A 49 5.96 7.76 -2.34
CA ARG A 49 6.36 6.44 -2.78
C ARG A 49 7.84 6.42 -3.03
N GLU A 50 8.42 5.27 -2.83
CA GLU A 50 9.87 5.11 -3.04
C GLU A 50 10.16 3.66 -3.39
N PRO A 51 11.31 3.38 -4.01
CA PRO A 51 11.67 2.00 -4.31
C PRO A 51 11.96 1.23 -3.04
N GLY A 52 11.53 -0.04 -3.05
CA GLY A 52 11.84 -0.97 -1.99
C GLY A 52 12.94 -1.91 -2.42
N LEU A 53 12.92 -3.13 -1.89
CA LEU A 53 13.89 -4.16 -2.27
C LEU A 53 13.51 -4.74 -3.63
N GLY A 54 14.51 -4.95 -4.47
CA GLY A 54 14.26 -5.49 -5.79
C GLY A 54 13.37 -4.59 -6.60
N ASP A 55 12.27 -5.14 -7.10
CA ASP A 55 11.30 -4.38 -7.90
C ASP A 55 10.12 -3.88 -7.08
N ASP A 56 10.18 -4.01 -5.76
CA ASP A 56 9.08 -3.57 -4.90
C ASP A 56 8.98 -2.06 -4.85
N THR A 57 7.77 -1.59 -4.58
CA THR A 57 7.49 -0.18 -4.34
C THR A 57 6.93 -0.04 -2.93
N ILE A 58 7.41 0.94 -2.19
CA ILE A 58 6.88 1.25 -0.87
C ILE A 58 5.94 2.44 -1.03
N LEU A 59 4.68 2.25 -0.62
CA LEU A 59 3.67 3.31 -0.67
C LEU A 59 3.39 3.81 0.73
N TYR A 60 3.35 5.13 0.86
CA TYR A 60 2.94 5.79 2.10
C TYR A 60 1.57 6.39 1.84
N VAL A 61 0.55 5.82 2.51
CA VAL A 61 -0.85 6.14 2.25
C VAL A 61 -1.44 6.85 3.46
N ARG A 62 -1.79 8.12 3.29
CA ARG A 62 -2.36 8.89 4.39
C ARG A 62 -3.84 8.58 4.52
N CYS A 63 -4.25 8.27 5.74
CA CYS A 63 -5.64 7.96 6.07
C CYS A 63 -6.22 9.06 6.94
N ASP A 64 -7.53 8.98 7.21
CA ASP A 64 -8.20 10.01 8.01
C ASP A 64 -7.77 10.01 9.47
N ASP A 65 -7.45 8.83 10.01
CA ASP A 65 -7.02 8.70 11.40
C ASP A 65 -6.24 7.42 11.58
N GLU A 66 -5.75 7.19 12.80
CA GLU A 66 -4.97 6.01 13.12
C GLU A 66 -5.76 4.71 12.98
N TRP A 67 -7.04 4.77 13.26
CA TRP A 67 -7.91 3.59 13.14
C TRP A 67 -7.96 3.13 11.68
N GLU A 68 -8.16 4.08 10.76
CA GLU A 68 -8.18 3.78 9.33
C GLU A 68 -6.82 3.31 8.85
N ARG A 69 -5.76 3.91 9.36
CA ARG A 69 -4.41 3.51 9.01
C ARG A 69 -4.16 2.06 9.41
N GLU A 70 -4.51 1.70 10.65
CA GLU A 70 -4.32 0.34 11.12
C GLU A 70 -5.18 -0.65 10.33
N GLY A 71 -6.39 -0.23 9.97
CA GLY A 71 -7.27 -1.06 9.17
C GLY A 71 -6.70 -1.36 7.80
N LEU A 72 -6.15 -0.34 7.15
CA LEU A 72 -5.55 -0.52 5.84
C LEU A 72 -4.31 -1.42 5.91
N GLU A 73 -3.44 -1.17 6.88
CA GLU A 73 -2.24 -1.99 7.04
C GLU A 73 -2.58 -3.44 7.31
N ARG A 74 -3.58 -3.66 8.16
CA ARG A 74 -4.01 -5.02 8.50
C ARG A 74 -4.60 -5.71 7.28
N ALA A 75 -5.41 -4.99 6.51
CA ALA A 75 -6.03 -5.55 5.31
C ALA A 75 -4.95 -5.93 4.28
N TRP A 76 -3.96 -5.07 4.10
CA TRP A 76 -2.88 -5.36 3.16
C TRP A 76 -2.03 -6.54 3.61
N MET A 77 -1.69 -6.60 4.90
CA MET A 77 -0.92 -7.72 5.44
C MET A 77 -1.69 -9.03 5.33
N SER A 78 -3.00 -9.00 5.56
CA SER A 78 -3.84 -10.18 5.41
C SER A 78 -3.87 -10.66 3.97
N PHE A 79 -3.99 -9.73 3.03
CA PHE A 79 -3.97 -10.05 1.61
C PHE A 79 -2.66 -10.74 1.22
N LYS A 80 -1.54 -10.20 1.66
CA LYS A 80 -0.24 -10.76 1.34
C LYS A 80 -0.04 -12.13 1.97
N ARG A 81 -0.49 -12.30 3.20
CA ARG A 81 -0.41 -13.57 3.90
C ARG A 81 -1.26 -14.62 3.19
N PHE A 82 -2.46 -14.24 2.80
CA PHE A 82 -3.37 -15.14 2.11
C PHE A 82 -2.78 -15.61 0.79
N ARG A 83 -2.23 -14.69 0.03
CA ARG A 83 -1.55 -15.03 -1.23
C ARG A 83 -0.42 -16.01 -1.02
N ARG A 84 0.35 -15.82 0.04
CA ARG A 84 1.52 -16.64 0.32
C ARG A 84 1.14 -18.05 0.75
N VAL A 85 0.04 -18.16 1.49
CA VAL A 85 -0.40 -19.45 2.03
C VAL A 85 -1.09 -20.32 0.98
N LEU A 86 -1.86 -19.70 0.09
CA LEU A 86 -2.58 -20.44 -0.93
C LEU A 86 -1.61 -21.03 -1.95
N PRO A 87 -1.76 -22.33 -2.26
CA PRO A 87 -0.94 -22.91 -3.31
C PRO A 87 -1.27 -22.28 -4.66
N PRO A 88 -0.34 -22.31 -5.58
CA PRO A 88 -0.62 -21.83 -6.94
C PRO A 88 -1.75 -22.64 -7.53
N LEU A 89 -2.64 -21.96 -8.12
CA LEU A 89 -3.77 -22.60 -8.77
C LEU A 89 -3.32 -23.08 -10.11
N ARG A 90 -2.83 -23.70 -10.34
CA ARG A 90 -2.39 -24.03 -11.50
C ARG A 90 -2.21 -25.22 -11.75
N SER A 91 -2.26 -25.34 -11.80
CA SER A 91 -2.09 -26.13 -11.99
C SER A 91 -1.96 -26.85 -12.49
N LYS A 92 -1.92 -26.92 -12.39
CA LYS A 92 -1.78 -27.51 -12.75
C LYS A 92 -1.92 -27.91 -13.06
#